data_9ab5e0e57a9682ef83e5f9a7f673708a
#
_entry.id   9ab5e0e57a9682ef83e5f9a7f673708a
#
_cell.length_a   1.000
_cell.length_b   1.000
_cell.length_c   1.000
_cell.angle_alpha   90.00
_cell.angle_beta   90.00
_cell.angle_gamma   90.00
#
_symmetry.space_group_name_H-M   'P 1'
#
loop_
_entity.id
_entity.type
_entity.pdbx_description
1 polymer ?
#
loop_
_entity_poly.entity_id
_entity_poly.type
_entity_poly.pdbx_seq_one_letter_code
_entity_poly.pdbx_strand_id
1 'polypeptide(L)'
;MEFITDELDQYVCAHSEKEPDYLKELNRKTHVEVLQPRMLSGHFQGRVLSMLSHMIQPKRILEIGTYTGYSALCLAEGLTEDGL
;
A
#
# COMPACT_ATOMS: atom_id res chain seq x y z
N MET A 1 -3.43 7.45 -8.31
CA MET A 1 -3.33 6.65 -9.54
C MET A 1 -4.72 6.55 -10.17
N GLU A 2 -4.85 6.91 -11.43
CA GLU A 2 -6.17 7.11 -12.03
C GLU A 2 -6.45 6.10 -13.15
N PHE A 3 -6.11 4.83 -12.93
CA PHE A 3 -6.39 3.79 -13.91
C PHE A 3 -7.84 3.30 -13.87
N ILE A 4 -8.54 3.60 -12.80
CA ILE A 4 -9.93 3.20 -12.62
C ILE A 4 -10.76 4.42 -12.24
N THR A 5 -12.07 4.35 -12.49
CA THR A 5 -12.96 5.45 -12.14
C THR A 5 -13.06 5.61 -10.62
N ASP A 6 -13.41 6.83 -10.18
CA ASP A 6 -13.59 7.08 -8.75
C ASP A 6 -14.68 6.19 -8.16
N GLU A 7 -15.74 5.94 -8.90
CA GLU A 7 -16.83 5.08 -8.43
C GLU A 7 -16.36 3.65 -8.20
N LEU A 8 -15.58 3.11 -9.13
CA LEU A 8 -15.02 1.76 -8.99
C LEU A 8 -14.05 1.69 -7.84
N ASP A 9 -13.19 2.71 -7.72
CA ASP A 9 -12.23 2.78 -6.63
C ASP A 9 -12.93 2.79 -5.27
N GLN A 10 -13.98 3.60 -5.12
CA GLN A 10 -14.77 3.65 -3.89
C GLN A 10 -15.40 2.30 -3.57
N TYR A 11 -15.93 1.61 -4.57
CA TYR A 11 -16.52 0.28 -4.38
C TYR A 11 -15.47 -0.71 -3.88
N VAL A 12 -14.33 -0.75 -4.56
CA VAL A 12 -13.25 -1.69 -4.21
C VAL A 12 -12.74 -1.42 -2.80
N CYS A 13 -12.51 -0.16 -2.45
CA CYS A 13 -12.01 0.19 -1.12
C CYS A 13 -13.03 -0.13 -0.03
N ALA A 14 -14.32 0.04 -0.32
CA ALA A 14 -15.38 -0.25 0.65
C ALA A 14 -15.55 -1.75 0.90
N HIS A 15 -15.18 -2.59 -0.08
CA HIS A 15 -15.33 -4.05 0.01
C HIS A 15 -14.01 -4.77 0.27
N SER A 16 -12.94 -4.02 0.51
CA SER A 16 -11.64 -4.57 0.85
C SER A 16 -11.38 -4.42 2.35
N GLU A 17 -10.31 -5.07 2.82
CA GLU A 17 -9.87 -4.90 4.19
C GLU A 17 -9.62 -3.43 4.50
N LYS A 18 -9.99 -3.00 5.71
CA LYS A 18 -9.83 -1.61 6.13
C LYS A 18 -8.36 -1.19 6.11
N GLU A 19 -8.11 0.03 5.66
CA GLU A 19 -6.78 0.60 5.65
C GLU A 19 -6.27 0.79 7.09
N PRO A 20 -5.09 0.25 7.43
CA PRO A 20 -4.53 0.49 8.76
C PRO A 20 -4.28 1.98 9.02
N ASP A 21 -4.38 2.39 10.28
CA ASP A 21 -4.25 3.81 10.64
C ASP A 21 -2.91 4.40 10.24
N TYR A 22 -1.81 3.66 10.38
CA TYR A 22 -0.49 4.17 10.01
C TYR A 22 -0.37 4.40 8.50
N LEU A 23 -1.03 3.60 7.68
CA LEU A 23 -1.05 3.80 6.23
C LEU A 23 -1.93 4.99 5.85
N LYS A 24 -3.05 5.18 6.54
CA LYS A 24 -3.92 6.33 6.33
C LYS A 24 -3.18 7.63 6.65
N GLU A 25 -2.41 7.64 7.73
CA GLU A 25 -1.58 8.78 8.12
C GLU A 25 -0.51 9.06 7.06
N LEU A 26 0.16 8.02 6.57
CA LEU A 26 1.18 8.16 5.53
C LEU A 26 0.58 8.71 4.25
N ASN A 27 -0.59 8.22 3.85
CA ASN A 27 -1.31 8.71 2.68
C ASN A 27 -1.61 10.20 2.82
N ARG A 28 -2.13 10.61 3.98
CA ARG A 28 -2.44 12.01 4.25
C ARG A 28 -1.19 12.89 4.18
N LYS A 29 -0.10 12.47 4.84
CA LYS A 29 1.15 13.22 4.82
C LYS A 29 1.71 13.35 3.41
N THR A 30 1.65 12.28 2.62
CA THR A 30 2.14 12.29 1.25
C THR A 30 1.39 13.31 0.41
N HIS A 31 0.06 13.38 0.54
CA HIS A 31 -0.74 14.33 -0.23
C HIS A 31 -0.53 15.77 0.22
N VAL A 32 -0.19 15.99 1.50
CA VAL A 32 -0.02 17.34 2.05
C VAL A 32 1.40 17.87 1.83
N GLU A 33 2.43 17.02 1.96
CA GLU A 33 3.82 17.45 2.06
C GLU A 33 4.70 17.07 0.88
N VAL A 34 4.26 16.17 0.01
CA VAL A 34 5.10 15.66 -1.08
C VAL A 34 4.58 16.13 -2.43
N LEU A 35 5.51 16.37 -3.38
CA LEU A 35 5.16 16.98 -4.67
C LEU A 35 4.39 16.09 -5.63
N GLN A 36 4.54 14.78 -5.57
CA GLN A 36 3.94 13.87 -6.55
C GLN A 36 3.07 12.81 -5.84
N PRO A 37 2.00 13.23 -5.14
CA PRO A 37 1.20 12.28 -4.36
C PRO A 37 0.54 11.19 -5.19
N ARG A 38 0.35 11.41 -6.51
CA ARG A 38 -0.24 10.40 -7.39
C ARG A 38 0.63 9.15 -7.55
N MET A 39 1.93 9.25 -7.20
CA MET A 39 2.83 8.11 -7.23
C MET A 39 2.64 7.17 -6.04
N LEU A 40 1.85 7.57 -5.06
CA LEU A 40 1.53 6.73 -3.91
C LEU A 40 0.65 5.56 -4.34
N SER A 41 0.94 4.36 -3.81
CA SER A 41 0.18 3.16 -4.16
C SER A 41 -1.28 3.24 -3.74
N GLY A 42 -1.54 3.69 -2.52
CA GLY A 42 -2.90 3.85 -2.02
C GLY A 42 -3.50 2.58 -1.45
N HIS A 43 -4.73 2.69 -0.95
CA HIS A 43 -5.37 1.63 -0.18
C HIS A 43 -5.62 0.36 -1.00
N PHE A 44 -6.23 0.49 -2.19
CA PHE A 44 -6.54 -0.68 -3.01
C PHE A 44 -5.28 -1.45 -3.40
N GLN A 45 -4.33 -0.78 -4.03
CA GLN A 45 -3.09 -1.41 -4.47
C GLN A 45 -2.32 -1.96 -3.27
N GLY A 46 -2.33 -1.21 -2.15
CA GLY A 46 -1.67 -1.65 -0.92
C GLY A 46 -2.23 -2.96 -0.39
N ARG A 47 -3.55 -3.11 -0.40
CA ARG A 47 -4.16 -4.36 0.07
C ARG A 47 -3.85 -5.53 -0.85
N VAL A 48 -3.78 -5.29 -2.17
CA VAL A 48 -3.38 -6.33 -3.12
C VAL A 48 -1.94 -6.77 -2.84
N LEU A 49 -1.03 -5.83 -2.65
CA LEU A 49 0.37 -6.15 -2.35
C LEU A 49 0.51 -6.90 -1.02
N SER A 50 -0.23 -6.48 0.00
CA SER A 50 -0.23 -7.16 1.30
C SER A 50 -0.75 -8.59 1.16
N MET A 51 -1.82 -8.79 0.41
CA MET A 51 -2.37 -10.12 0.16
C MET A 51 -1.34 -11.04 -0.50
N LEU A 52 -0.68 -10.55 -1.55
CA LEU A 52 0.35 -11.32 -2.24
C LEU A 52 1.52 -11.65 -1.31
N SER A 53 1.92 -10.69 -0.48
CA SER A 53 2.98 -10.90 0.50
C SER A 53 2.60 -11.97 1.52
N HIS A 54 1.37 -11.95 2.02
CA HIS A 54 0.89 -12.99 2.94
C HIS A 54 0.87 -14.38 2.30
N MET A 55 0.55 -14.45 1.00
CA MET A 55 0.54 -15.71 0.28
C MET A 55 1.94 -16.29 0.11
N ILE A 56 2.94 -15.43 -0.05
CA ILE A 56 4.34 -15.82 -0.29
C ILE A 56 5.09 -16.02 1.03
N GLN A 57 4.79 -15.22 2.04
CA GLN A 57 5.49 -15.19 3.33
C GLN A 57 7.01 -15.06 3.15
N PRO A 58 7.47 -13.95 2.53
CA PRO A 58 8.89 -13.78 2.23
C PRO A 58 9.71 -13.51 3.47
N LYS A 59 10.99 -13.88 3.44
CA LYS A 59 11.95 -13.50 4.47
C LYS A 59 12.59 -12.17 4.16
N ARG A 60 12.73 -11.83 2.88
CA ARG A 60 13.35 -10.58 2.44
C ARG A 60 12.56 -10.01 1.28
N ILE A 61 12.47 -8.68 1.27
CA ILE A 61 11.78 -7.97 0.20
C ILE A 61 12.69 -6.87 -0.32
N LEU A 62 12.83 -6.80 -1.63
CA LEU A 62 13.51 -5.69 -2.30
C LEU A 62 12.47 -4.92 -3.09
N GLU A 63 12.41 -3.62 -2.88
CA GLU A 63 11.52 -2.75 -3.64
C GLU A 63 12.32 -1.66 -4.32
N ILE A 64 12.05 -1.46 -5.61
CA ILE A 64 12.63 -0.38 -6.40
C ILE A 64 11.56 0.70 -6.56
N GLY A 65 11.92 1.96 -6.29
CA GLY A 65 10.96 3.06 -6.37
C GLY A 65 10.01 3.11 -5.17
N THR A 66 10.56 3.09 -3.97
CA THR A 66 9.77 3.05 -2.72
C THR A 66 8.92 4.29 -2.50
N TYR A 67 9.34 5.43 -3.01
CA TYR A 67 8.68 6.72 -2.84
C TYR A 67 8.56 7.06 -1.34
N THR A 68 7.33 7.11 -0.76
CA THR A 68 7.15 7.41 0.67
C THR A 68 7.02 6.16 1.54
N GLY A 69 7.12 4.98 0.94
CA GLY A 69 7.16 3.71 1.67
C GLY A 69 5.81 3.03 1.86
N TYR A 70 4.74 3.52 1.24
CA TYR A 70 3.41 2.92 1.41
C TYR A 70 3.40 1.45 0.96
N SER A 71 3.87 1.19 -0.26
CA SER A 71 3.91 -0.19 -0.78
C SER A 71 4.88 -1.05 0.00
N ALA A 72 6.01 -0.48 0.44
CA ALA A 72 6.98 -1.21 1.26
C ALA A 72 6.36 -1.69 2.56
N LEU A 73 5.58 -0.85 3.23
CA LEU A 73 4.88 -1.24 4.46
C LEU A 73 3.83 -2.32 4.19
N CYS A 74 3.10 -2.23 3.08
CA CYS A 74 2.12 -3.24 2.72
C CYS A 74 2.77 -4.59 2.44
N LEU A 75 3.88 -4.58 1.69
CA LEU A 75 4.63 -5.81 1.41
C LEU A 75 5.22 -6.41 2.67
N ALA A 76 5.65 -5.56 3.62
CA ALA A 76 6.23 -6.02 4.88
C ALA A 76 5.21 -6.76 5.76
N GLU A 77 3.91 -6.53 5.57
CA GLU A 77 2.88 -7.19 6.38
C GLU A 77 2.92 -8.72 6.26
N GLY A 78 3.43 -9.24 5.13
CA GLY A 78 3.54 -10.68 4.91
C GLY A 78 4.89 -11.28 5.26
N LEU A 79 5.85 -10.47 5.76
CA LEU A 79 7.16 -10.98 6.14
C LEU A 79 7.04 -12.03 7.24
N THR A 80 7.95 -13.01 7.21
CA THR A 80 8.09 -13.96 8.32
C THR A 80 8.66 -13.22 9.54
N GLU A 81 8.52 -13.84 10.74
CA GLU A 81 8.97 -13.19 11.98
C GLU A 81 10.44 -12.79 11.96
N ASP A 82 11.28 -13.57 11.26
CA ASP A 82 12.71 -13.29 11.12
C ASP A 82 13.04 -12.59 9.80
N GLY A 83 12.05 -12.01 9.12
CA GLY A 83 12.21 -11.38 7.83
C GLY A 83 12.78 -9.97 7.89
N LEU A 84 13.27 -9.49 6.73
CA LEU A 84 13.82 -8.15 6.56
C LEU A 84 13.08 -7.40 5.45
#